data_82cd17a7be16b018aef856aaac57575d
#
_entry.id   82cd17a7be16b018aef856aaac57575d
#
_cell.length_a   1.000
_cell.length_b   1.000
_cell.length_c   1.000
_cell.angle_alpha   90.00
_cell.angle_beta   90.00
_cell.angle_gamma   90.00
#
_symmetry.space_group_name_H-M   'P 1'
#
loop_
_entity.id
_entity.type
_entity.pdbx_description
1 polymer ?
#
loop_
_entity_poly.entity_id
_entity_poly.type
_entity_poly.pdbx_seq_one_letter_code
_entity_poly.pdbx_strand_id
1 'polypeptide(L)'
;LTGSAEAKEGQITGGYVHDVEAGLHPWIAVLDFKSMYPSIMIGNNVCYTTRIDPSHPEQPGQDDATHVSPTEAAFWTTEHRKGLVPSLLEDLMNQRDEHKAQIKQARKDEQVEKEEFHDSMQYAVKIMMNSFYGVFASGFYRFTHKDLGSSITAWARQNIKTIIQKLEDEGHHVVYSDTDSIFVCSPVPEGSP
;
A
#
# COMPACT_ATOMS: atom_id res chain seq x y z
N LEU A 1 -23.69 0.64 7.31
CA LEU A 1 -22.47 1.23 6.74
C LEU A 1 -22.23 2.69 7.22
N THR A 2 -22.95 3.13 8.20
CA THR A 2 -22.77 4.46 8.81
C THR A 2 -21.98 4.24 10.10
N GLY A 3 -20.77 4.78 10.18
CA GLY A 3 -19.99 4.82 11.40
C GLY A 3 -20.79 5.49 12.49
N SER A 4 -21.35 4.70 13.41
CA SER A 4 -21.89 5.18 14.67
C SER A 4 -20.75 5.29 15.68
N ALA A 5 -21.01 5.91 16.82
CA ALA A 5 -20.03 6.14 17.90
C ALA A 5 -19.35 4.85 18.45
N GLU A 6 -19.79 3.66 18.04
CA GLU A 6 -19.20 2.36 18.38
C GLU A 6 -17.85 2.08 17.69
N ALA A 7 -17.48 2.87 16.68
CA ALA A 7 -16.17 2.73 16.00
C ALA A 7 -14.95 3.09 16.87
N LYS A 8 -15.15 3.46 18.14
CA LYS A 8 -14.07 3.77 19.08
C LYS A 8 -13.41 2.54 19.74
N GLU A 9 -13.98 1.37 19.58
CA GLU A 9 -13.39 0.13 20.12
C GLU A 9 -12.35 -0.45 19.16
N GLY A 10 -11.10 -0.25 19.49
CA GLY A 10 -9.96 -0.90 18.89
C GLY A 10 -9.21 -0.03 17.88
N GLN A 11 -8.14 0.57 18.34
CA GLN A 11 -7.18 1.27 17.50
C GLN A 11 -6.60 0.29 16.45
N ILE A 12 -6.62 0.69 15.16
CA ILE A 12 -6.00 -0.07 14.09
C ILE A 12 -4.47 0.00 14.28
N THR A 13 -3.82 -1.16 14.32
CA THR A 13 -2.36 -1.23 14.38
C THR A 13 -1.79 -0.69 13.07
N GLY A 14 -0.90 0.30 13.15
CA GLY A 14 -0.27 0.95 11.99
C GLY A 14 0.72 0.08 11.22
N GLY A 15 1.59 0.72 10.44
CA GLY A 15 2.68 0.08 9.71
C GLY A 15 3.71 -0.57 10.62
N TYR A 16 4.58 -1.41 10.04
CA TYR A 16 5.71 -2.00 10.74
C TYR A 16 6.89 -1.04 10.72
N VAL A 17 7.55 -0.90 11.86
CA VAL A 17 8.82 -0.19 11.98
C VAL A 17 9.83 -1.20 12.53
N HIS A 18 10.93 -1.38 11.81
CA HIS A 18 12.06 -2.20 12.24
C HIS A 18 12.95 -1.39 13.19
N ASP A 19 13.52 -2.05 14.19
CA ASP A 19 14.43 -1.39 15.13
C ASP A 19 15.64 -0.81 14.40
N VAL A 20 15.99 0.43 14.76
CA VAL A 20 17.13 1.12 14.16
C VAL A 20 18.42 0.54 14.70
N GLU A 21 19.28 0.04 13.82
CA GLU A 21 20.64 -0.25 14.18
C GLU A 21 21.46 1.05 14.22
N ALA A 22 21.80 1.49 15.43
CA ALA A 22 22.53 2.74 15.63
C ALA A 22 23.98 2.60 15.15
N GLY A 23 24.41 3.54 14.29
CA GLY A 23 25.76 3.55 13.76
C GLY A 23 25.89 4.35 12.47
N LEU A 24 27.10 4.39 11.94
CA LEU A 24 27.37 4.91 10.61
C LEU A 24 27.39 3.76 9.61
N HIS A 25 26.41 3.72 8.75
CA HIS A 25 26.25 2.70 7.72
C HIS A 25 26.56 3.29 6.34
N PRO A 26 27.74 3.07 5.76
CA PRO A 26 28.06 3.56 4.42
C PRO A 26 27.32 2.72 3.36
N TRP A 27 26.97 3.36 2.24
CA TRP A 27 26.41 2.69 1.09
C TRP A 27 25.08 1.95 1.36
N ILE A 28 24.07 2.73 1.74
CA ILE A 28 22.71 2.22 1.96
C ILE A 28 21.91 2.26 0.66
N ALA A 29 21.35 1.12 0.27
CA ALA A 29 20.29 1.02 -0.72
C ALA A 29 18.94 1.20 -0.02
N VAL A 30 18.10 2.10 -0.53
CA VAL A 30 16.73 2.31 -0.03
C VAL A 30 15.76 1.68 -1.02
N LEU A 31 15.03 0.69 -0.55
CA LEU A 31 13.93 0.05 -1.28
C LEU A 31 12.61 0.65 -0.79
N ASP A 32 11.76 1.11 -1.70
CA ASP A 32 10.50 1.75 -1.39
C ASP A 32 9.34 1.12 -2.18
N PHE A 33 8.25 0.80 -1.50
CA PHE A 33 7.07 0.26 -2.17
C PHE A 33 6.35 1.33 -2.98
N LYS A 34 6.10 1.06 -4.24
CA LYS A 34 5.28 1.94 -5.08
C LYS A 34 3.85 1.99 -4.55
N SER A 35 3.49 3.10 -3.86
CA SER A 35 2.13 3.34 -3.35
C SER A 35 1.58 2.13 -2.57
N MET A 36 2.25 1.73 -1.49
CA MET A 36 2.00 0.48 -0.78
C MET A 36 0.52 0.22 -0.48
N TYR A 37 -0.17 1.12 0.22
CA TYR A 37 -1.57 0.90 0.58
C TYR A 37 -2.51 0.83 -0.63
N PRO A 38 -2.46 1.74 -1.61
CA PRO A 38 -3.20 1.57 -2.85
C PRO A 38 -2.92 0.24 -3.56
N SER A 39 -1.66 -0.19 -3.64
CA SER A 39 -1.28 -1.46 -4.27
C SER A 39 -1.85 -2.67 -3.52
N ILE A 40 -1.88 -2.64 -2.19
CA ILE A 40 -2.52 -3.68 -1.36
C ILE A 40 -4.03 -3.71 -1.61
N MET A 41 -4.67 -2.54 -1.68
CA MET A 41 -6.12 -2.44 -1.92
C MET A 41 -6.50 -2.99 -3.30
N ILE A 42 -5.68 -2.72 -4.32
CA ILE A 42 -5.87 -3.24 -5.68
C ILE A 42 -5.62 -4.76 -5.70
N GLY A 43 -4.45 -5.20 -5.24
CA GLY A 43 -4.02 -6.60 -5.32
C GLY A 43 -4.87 -7.58 -4.53
N ASN A 44 -5.41 -7.14 -3.38
CA ASN A 44 -6.29 -7.96 -2.54
C ASN A 44 -7.78 -7.57 -2.69
N ASN A 45 -8.09 -6.72 -3.65
CA ASN A 45 -9.46 -6.28 -3.97
C ASN A 45 -10.23 -5.74 -2.75
N VAL A 46 -9.57 -4.97 -1.89
CA VAL A 46 -10.12 -4.48 -0.62
C VAL A 46 -11.12 -3.36 -0.84
N CYS A 47 -12.39 -3.65 -0.61
CA CYS A 47 -13.49 -2.70 -0.79
C CYS A 47 -14.69 -3.09 0.06
N TYR A 48 -15.58 -2.15 0.35
CA TYR A 48 -16.88 -2.43 0.98
C TYR A 48 -17.74 -3.39 0.13
N THR A 49 -17.61 -3.28 -1.19
CA THR A 49 -18.41 -4.09 -2.12
C THR A 49 -17.89 -5.51 -2.27
N THR A 50 -16.66 -5.78 -1.83
CA THR A 50 -16.01 -7.09 -1.93
C THR A 50 -15.80 -7.75 -0.58
N ARG A 51 -15.98 -7.02 0.52
CA ARG A 51 -15.91 -7.59 1.86
C ARG A 51 -16.99 -8.63 2.05
N ILE A 52 -16.59 -9.77 2.55
CA ILE A 52 -17.48 -10.88 2.90
C ILE A 52 -17.90 -10.70 4.37
N ASP A 53 -19.21 -10.69 4.61
CA ASP A 53 -19.75 -10.63 5.97
C ASP A 53 -20.01 -12.05 6.48
N PRO A 54 -19.27 -12.56 7.46
CA PRO A 54 -19.43 -13.93 7.93
C PRO A 54 -20.81 -14.24 8.55
N SER A 55 -21.59 -13.21 8.87
CA SER A 55 -22.95 -13.36 9.38
C SER A 55 -24.01 -13.51 8.30
N HIS A 56 -23.66 -13.35 7.01
CA HIS A 56 -24.65 -13.40 5.92
C HIS A 56 -24.79 -14.82 5.36
N PRO A 57 -26.03 -15.39 5.36
CA PRO A 57 -26.25 -16.82 5.04
C PRO A 57 -26.02 -17.21 3.57
N GLU A 58 -25.90 -16.25 2.66
CA GLU A 58 -25.71 -16.50 1.22
C GLU A 58 -24.25 -16.46 0.79
N GLN A 59 -23.30 -16.48 1.74
CA GLN A 59 -21.89 -16.40 1.37
C GLN A 59 -21.33 -17.77 1.06
N PRO A 60 -20.74 -17.95 -0.13
CA PRO A 60 -20.08 -19.21 -0.46
C PRO A 60 -18.93 -19.45 0.51
N GLY A 61 -18.66 -20.70 0.80
CA GLY A 61 -17.54 -21.12 1.62
C GLY A 61 -16.23 -20.50 1.14
N GLN A 62 -15.21 -20.56 1.99
CA GLN A 62 -13.85 -20.04 1.75
C GLN A 62 -13.14 -20.83 0.62
N ASP A 63 -13.74 -20.88 -0.54
CA ASP A 63 -13.16 -21.48 -1.73
C ASP A 63 -12.17 -20.50 -2.39
N ASP A 64 -11.42 -20.96 -3.38
CA ASP A 64 -10.33 -20.27 -4.10
C ASP A 64 -10.66 -18.85 -4.65
N ALA A 65 -11.89 -18.38 -4.48
CA ALA A 65 -12.42 -17.09 -4.92
C ALA A 65 -12.25 -15.96 -3.90
N THR A 66 -11.48 -16.15 -2.81
CA THR A 66 -11.36 -15.15 -1.74
C THR A 66 -9.91 -14.82 -1.37
N HIS A 67 -9.67 -13.54 -1.03
CA HIS A 67 -8.46 -13.10 -0.35
C HIS A 67 -8.74 -13.00 1.16
N VAL A 68 -8.06 -13.78 1.97
CA VAL A 68 -8.17 -13.72 3.42
C VAL A 68 -7.01 -12.91 4.00
N SER A 69 -7.33 -11.87 4.74
CA SER A 69 -6.32 -11.02 5.37
C SER A 69 -5.73 -11.68 6.62
N PRO A 70 -4.55 -11.25 7.08
CA PRO A 70 -3.99 -11.71 8.36
C PRO A 70 -4.86 -11.37 9.58
N THR A 71 -5.89 -10.56 9.42
CA THR A 71 -6.92 -10.26 10.44
C THR A 71 -8.21 -11.06 10.25
N GLU A 72 -8.15 -12.13 9.44
CA GLU A 72 -9.26 -13.05 9.15
C GLU A 72 -10.43 -12.44 8.35
N ALA A 73 -10.36 -11.16 8.00
CA ALA A 73 -11.35 -10.55 7.10
C ALA A 73 -11.15 -11.08 5.67
N ALA A 74 -12.24 -11.47 5.02
CA ALA A 74 -12.24 -12.04 3.68
C ALA A 74 -12.81 -11.04 2.64
N PHE A 75 -12.25 -11.08 1.45
CA PHE A 75 -12.65 -10.27 0.31
C PHE A 75 -12.74 -11.12 -0.95
N TRP A 76 -13.73 -10.85 -1.80
CA TRP A 76 -13.84 -11.51 -3.09
C TRP A 76 -12.64 -11.22 -3.99
N THR A 77 -12.18 -12.20 -4.74
CA THR A 77 -11.21 -11.97 -5.82
C THR A 77 -11.83 -11.13 -6.94
N THR A 78 -10.99 -10.51 -7.76
CA THR A 78 -11.43 -9.69 -8.90
C THR A 78 -12.18 -10.52 -9.96
N GLU A 79 -11.91 -11.80 -10.07
CA GLU A 79 -12.61 -12.72 -10.97
C GLU A 79 -14.07 -12.93 -10.58
N HIS A 80 -14.34 -12.98 -9.27
CA HIS A 80 -15.70 -13.10 -8.77
C HIS A 80 -16.43 -11.76 -8.79
N ARG A 81 -15.80 -10.70 -8.25
CA ARG A 81 -16.39 -9.35 -8.16
C ARG A 81 -15.31 -8.29 -8.03
N LYS A 82 -15.11 -7.48 -9.05
CA LYS A 82 -14.18 -6.35 -8.96
C LYS A 82 -14.72 -5.26 -8.04
N GLY A 83 -13.90 -4.83 -7.07
CA GLY A 83 -14.24 -3.79 -6.12
C GLY A 83 -14.26 -2.40 -6.76
N LEU A 84 -15.19 -1.55 -6.31
CA LEU A 84 -15.31 -0.17 -6.81
C LEU A 84 -14.04 0.64 -6.52
N VAL A 85 -13.56 0.59 -5.28
CA VAL A 85 -12.37 1.37 -4.86
C VAL A 85 -11.09 0.84 -5.51
N PRO A 86 -10.81 -0.47 -5.57
CA PRO A 86 -9.70 -1.00 -6.36
C PRO A 86 -9.73 -0.54 -7.83
N SER A 87 -10.89 -0.55 -8.49
CA SER A 87 -11.00 -0.07 -9.88
C SER A 87 -10.63 1.41 -10.00
N LEU A 88 -11.14 2.25 -9.10
CA LEU A 88 -10.82 3.68 -9.10
C LEU A 88 -9.33 3.93 -8.80
N LEU A 89 -8.73 3.16 -7.89
CA LEU A 89 -7.31 3.28 -7.58
C LEU A 89 -6.42 2.82 -8.74
N GLU A 90 -6.83 1.79 -9.50
CA GLU A 90 -6.13 1.38 -10.74
C GLU A 90 -6.14 2.50 -11.77
N ASP A 91 -7.30 3.13 -12.00
CA ASP A 91 -7.42 4.25 -12.94
C ASP A 91 -6.54 5.44 -12.51
N LEU A 92 -6.53 5.78 -11.23
CA LEU A 92 -5.68 6.83 -10.69
C LEU A 92 -4.18 6.47 -10.80
N MET A 93 -3.83 5.21 -10.58
CA MET A 93 -2.44 4.75 -10.72
C MET A 93 -1.97 4.84 -12.17
N ASN A 94 -2.80 4.45 -13.13
CA ASN A 94 -2.52 4.58 -14.54
C ASN A 94 -2.36 6.05 -14.95
N GLN A 95 -3.26 6.93 -14.54
CA GLN A 95 -3.15 8.39 -14.79
C GLN A 95 -1.83 8.94 -14.23
N ARG A 96 -1.44 8.52 -13.02
CA ARG A 96 -0.17 8.95 -12.43
C ARG A 96 1.03 8.47 -13.23
N ASP A 97 1.01 7.24 -13.72
CA ASP A 97 2.10 6.68 -14.53
C ASP A 97 2.17 7.39 -15.90
N GLU A 98 1.02 7.75 -16.51
CA GLU A 98 0.97 8.57 -17.71
C GLU A 98 1.60 9.95 -17.48
N HIS A 99 1.24 10.64 -16.40
CA HIS A 99 1.86 11.92 -16.06
C HIS A 99 3.36 11.81 -15.86
N LYS A 100 3.85 10.76 -15.19
CA LYS A 100 5.28 10.49 -15.03
C LYS A 100 6.00 10.24 -16.37
N ALA A 101 5.34 9.58 -17.31
CA ALA A 101 5.88 9.40 -18.66
C ALA A 101 5.98 10.74 -19.40
N GLN A 102 4.96 11.61 -19.28
CA GLN A 102 4.97 12.95 -19.87
C GLN A 102 6.06 13.85 -19.26
N ILE A 103 6.32 13.75 -17.95
CA ILE A 103 7.45 14.47 -17.31
C ILE A 103 8.77 14.07 -17.97
N LYS A 104 9.00 12.76 -18.16
CA LYS A 104 10.23 12.27 -18.78
C LYS A 104 10.37 12.78 -20.23
N GLN A 105 9.27 12.86 -20.97
CA GLN A 105 9.27 13.36 -22.34
C GLN A 105 9.48 14.88 -22.35
N ALA A 106 8.75 15.64 -21.54
CA ALA A 106 8.90 17.10 -21.45
C ALA A 106 10.33 17.52 -21.08
N ARG A 107 10.97 16.75 -20.19
CA ARG A 107 12.37 16.94 -19.80
C ARG A 107 13.34 16.75 -20.98
N LYS A 108 13.11 15.73 -21.80
CA LYS A 108 13.92 15.51 -23.02
C LYS A 108 13.75 16.60 -24.07
N ASP A 109 12.53 17.14 -24.15
CA ASP A 109 12.15 18.17 -25.12
C ASP A 109 12.39 19.59 -24.58
N GLU A 110 12.99 19.73 -23.39
CA GLU A 110 13.27 21.00 -22.70
C GLU A 110 12.01 21.88 -22.49
N GLN A 111 10.83 21.24 -22.32
CA GLN A 111 9.55 21.92 -22.15
C GLN A 111 9.20 22.08 -20.67
N VAL A 112 9.81 23.08 -20.03
CA VAL A 112 9.72 23.30 -18.57
C VAL A 112 8.27 23.43 -18.07
N GLU A 113 7.43 24.23 -18.74
CA GLU A 113 6.03 24.44 -18.33
C GLU A 113 5.21 23.14 -18.34
N LYS A 114 5.45 22.26 -19.33
CA LYS A 114 4.78 20.95 -19.37
C LYS A 114 5.30 20.01 -18.30
N GLU A 115 6.60 20.02 -18.02
CA GLU A 115 7.17 19.25 -16.94
C GLU A 115 6.53 19.62 -15.61
N GLU A 116 6.47 20.91 -15.26
CA GLU A 116 5.86 21.44 -14.04
C GLU A 116 4.37 21.10 -13.94
N PHE A 117 3.63 21.23 -15.05
CA PHE A 117 2.22 20.87 -15.10
C PHE A 117 2.02 19.38 -14.77
N HIS A 118 2.71 18.49 -15.46
CA HIS A 118 2.57 17.06 -15.24
C HIS A 118 3.09 16.61 -13.87
N ASP A 119 4.11 17.26 -13.32
CA ASP A 119 4.58 16.99 -11.98
C ASP A 119 3.54 17.37 -10.92
N SER A 120 2.90 18.52 -11.06
CA SER A 120 1.80 18.95 -10.20
C SER A 120 0.62 17.97 -10.26
N MET A 121 0.27 17.51 -11.46
CA MET A 121 -0.83 16.55 -11.65
C MET A 121 -0.54 15.18 -11.03
N GLN A 122 0.66 14.61 -11.27
CA GLN A 122 1.02 13.32 -10.68
C GLN A 122 1.07 13.40 -9.14
N TYR A 123 1.45 14.54 -8.60
CA TYR A 123 1.47 14.76 -7.15
C TYR A 123 0.05 14.85 -6.57
N ALA A 124 -0.86 15.57 -7.22
CA ALA A 124 -2.27 15.62 -6.82
C ALA A 124 -2.92 14.23 -6.82
N VAL A 125 -2.68 13.43 -7.88
CA VAL A 125 -3.16 12.05 -7.96
C VAL A 125 -2.57 11.19 -6.83
N LYS A 126 -1.28 11.35 -6.51
CA LYS A 126 -0.64 10.65 -5.37
C LYS A 126 -1.34 10.95 -4.05
N ILE A 127 -1.64 12.22 -3.76
CA ILE A 127 -2.33 12.62 -2.53
C ILE A 127 -3.73 12.00 -2.49
N MET A 128 -4.46 12.06 -3.61
CA MET A 128 -5.80 11.48 -3.72
C MET A 128 -5.78 9.97 -3.42
N MET A 129 -4.89 9.21 -4.06
CA MET A 129 -4.76 7.77 -3.84
C MET A 129 -4.45 7.42 -2.38
N ASN A 130 -3.55 8.16 -1.75
CA ASN A 130 -3.16 7.90 -0.35
C ASN A 130 -4.27 8.26 0.65
N SER A 131 -5.19 9.16 0.30
CA SER A 131 -6.31 9.54 1.16
C SER A 131 -7.35 8.42 1.35
N PHE A 132 -7.46 7.47 0.43
CA PHE A 132 -8.43 6.38 0.52
C PHE A 132 -8.25 5.51 1.77
N TYR A 133 -7.00 5.16 2.11
CA TYR A 133 -6.72 4.44 3.34
C TYR A 133 -7.19 5.21 4.58
N GLY A 134 -6.92 6.52 4.64
CA GLY A 134 -7.34 7.37 5.75
C GLY A 134 -8.86 7.37 5.94
N VAL A 135 -9.64 7.34 4.85
CA VAL A 135 -11.11 7.24 4.91
C VAL A 135 -11.54 5.88 5.47
N PHE A 136 -10.90 4.79 5.08
CA PHE A 136 -11.26 3.45 5.57
C PHE A 136 -10.88 3.22 7.04
N ALA A 137 -9.77 3.79 7.47
CA ALA A 137 -9.19 3.57 8.79
C ALA A 137 -9.72 4.54 9.86
N SER A 138 -10.29 5.68 9.47
CA SER A 138 -10.69 6.73 10.40
C SER A 138 -12.16 6.64 10.76
N GLY A 139 -12.47 6.48 12.06
CA GLY A 139 -13.84 6.48 12.59
C GLY A 139 -14.58 7.82 12.47
N PHE A 140 -13.96 8.89 11.96
CA PHE A 140 -14.60 10.18 11.72
C PHE A 140 -15.41 10.21 10.41
N TYR A 141 -15.08 9.33 9.46
CA TYR A 141 -15.75 9.32 8.17
C TYR A 141 -16.99 8.42 8.18
N ARG A 142 -17.98 8.81 7.40
CA ARG A 142 -19.24 8.05 7.25
C ARG A 142 -19.01 6.66 6.66
N PHE A 143 -18.04 6.52 5.75
CA PHE A 143 -17.68 5.28 5.09
C PHE A 143 -16.38 4.73 5.68
N THR A 144 -16.47 4.19 6.88
CA THR A 144 -15.35 3.51 7.54
C THR A 144 -15.75 2.09 7.92
N HIS A 145 -14.81 1.18 7.87
CA HIS A 145 -14.99 -0.18 8.36
C HIS A 145 -13.66 -0.72 8.90
N LYS A 146 -13.67 -1.17 10.14
CA LYS A 146 -12.46 -1.65 10.83
C LYS A 146 -11.73 -2.74 10.04
N ASP A 147 -12.47 -3.71 9.47
CA ASP A 147 -11.88 -4.82 8.72
C ASP A 147 -11.10 -4.36 7.49
N LEU A 148 -11.56 -3.28 6.79
CA LEU A 148 -10.84 -2.75 5.65
C LEU A 148 -9.51 -2.14 6.08
N GLY A 149 -9.54 -1.20 7.01
CA GLY A 149 -8.34 -0.51 7.47
C GLY A 149 -7.33 -1.46 8.13
N SER A 150 -7.79 -2.37 9.00
CA SER A 150 -6.93 -3.35 9.69
C SER A 150 -6.31 -4.37 8.71
N SER A 151 -7.06 -4.80 7.69
CA SER A 151 -6.56 -5.72 6.65
C SER A 151 -5.44 -5.08 5.83
N ILE A 152 -5.62 -3.82 5.39
CA ILE A 152 -4.61 -3.10 4.61
C ILE A 152 -3.28 -3.01 5.37
N THR A 153 -3.31 -2.58 6.63
CA THR A 153 -2.09 -2.48 7.44
C THR A 153 -1.51 -3.84 7.83
N ALA A 154 -2.34 -4.87 8.01
CA ALA A 154 -1.88 -6.22 8.29
C ALA A 154 -1.12 -6.82 7.09
N TRP A 155 -1.64 -6.70 5.88
CA TRP A 155 -0.92 -7.10 4.66
C TRP A 155 0.35 -6.27 4.45
N ALA A 156 0.32 -4.96 4.73
CA ALA A 156 1.51 -4.11 4.64
C ALA A 156 2.62 -4.62 5.57
N ARG A 157 2.30 -4.89 6.84
CA ARG A 157 3.24 -5.47 7.79
C ARG A 157 3.76 -6.85 7.36
N GLN A 158 2.89 -7.69 6.83
CA GLN A 158 3.27 -9.01 6.32
C GLN A 158 4.25 -8.90 5.15
N ASN A 159 3.95 -8.02 4.18
CA ASN A 159 4.79 -7.81 3.00
C ASN A 159 6.18 -7.31 3.40
N ILE A 160 6.27 -6.29 4.26
CA ILE A 160 7.56 -5.75 4.74
C ILE A 160 8.37 -6.84 5.45
N LYS A 161 7.76 -7.56 6.40
CA LYS A 161 8.45 -8.64 7.14
C LYS A 161 8.92 -9.76 6.21
N THR A 162 8.11 -10.13 5.22
CA THR A 162 8.49 -11.16 4.25
C THR A 162 9.67 -10.72 3.40
N ILE A 163 9.75 -9.44 3.01
CA ILE A 163 10.88 -8.95 2.21
C ILE A 163 12.13 -8.81 3.07
N ILE A 164 12.01 -8.30 4.31
CA ILE A 164 13.15 -8.25 5.25
C ILE A 164 13.72 -9.64 5.43
N GLN A 165 12.88 -10.63 5.74
CA GLN A 165 13.32 -12.01 5.94
C GLN A 165 14.03 -12.59 4.70
N LYS A 166 13.50 -12.34 3.50
CA LYS A 166 14.15 -12.79 2.25
C LYS A 166 15.51 -12.13 2.06
N LEU A 167 15.63 -10.84 2.33
CA LEU A 167 16.90 -10.13 2.22
C LEU A 167 17.94 -10.69 3.19
N GLU A 168 17.54 -10.95 4.43
CA GLU A 168 18.41 -11.54 5.45
C GLU A 168 18.80 -12.98 5.11
N ASP A 169 17.87 -13.80 4.61
CA ASP A 169 18.13 -15.17 4.15
C ASP A 169 19.12 -15.20 2.98
N GLU A 170 19.14 -14.18 2.13
CA GLU A 170 20.10 -13.99 1.03
C GLU A 170 21.43 -13.35 1.49
N GLY A 171 21.57 -13.08 2.79
CA GLY A 171 22.79 -12.53 3.38
C GLY A 171 22.91 -11.01 3.29
N HIS A 172 21.83 -10.30 2.97
CA HIS A 172 21.81 -8.84 3.00
C HIS A 172 21.51 -8.34 4.42
N HIS A 173 22.18 -7.27 4.81
CA HIS A 173 21.99 -6.68 6.14
C HIS A 173 20.97 -5.53 6.09
N VAL A 174 19.82 -5.70 6.76
CA VAL A 174 18.76 -4.68 6.88
C VAL A 174 19.01 -3.88 8.15
N VAL A 175 19.25 -2.56 8.03
CA VAL A 175 19.57 -1.67 9.16
C VAL A 175 18.36 -0.91 9.69
N TYR A 176 17.33 -0.74 8.86
CA TYR A 176 16.10 -0.02 9.23
C TYR A 176 14.96 -0.31 8.26
N SER A 177 13.74 -0.20 8.72
CA SER A 177 12.54 -0.19 7.89
C SER A 177 11.45 0.65 8.55
N ASP A 178 10.72 1.39 7.75
CA ASP A 178 9.56 2.18 8.21
C ASP A 178 8.44 2.11 7.19
N THR A 179 7.32 1.52 7.60
CA THR A 179 6.05 1.42 6.90
C THR A 179 6.15 0.84 5.49
N ASP A 180 6.78 1.53 4.54
CA ASP A 180 6.87 1.19 3.12
C ASP A 180 8.30 1.23 2.56
N SER A 181 9.30 1.48 3.41
CA SER A 181 10.70 1.55 3.01
C SER A 181 11.58 0.59 3.81
N ILE A 182 12.61 0.05 3.15
CA ILE A 182 13.62 -0.84 3.73
C ILE A 182 15.00 -0.31 3.38
N PHE A 183 15.86 -0.18 4.38
CA PHE A 183 17.23 0.30 4.26
C PHE A 183 18.19 -0.87 4.40
N VAL A 184 18.92 -1.16 3.34
CA VAL A 184 19.79 -2.35 3.23
C VAL A 184 21.22 -1.89 2.99
N CYS A 185 22.18 -2.46 3.74
CA CYS A 185 23.59 -2.26 3.44
C CYS A 185 23.92 -2.83 2.06
N SER A 186 24.60 -2.02 1.24
CA SER A 186 25.08 -2.50 -0.04
C SER A 186 26.17 -3.59 0.17
N PRO A 187 26.10 -4.72 -0.55
CA PRO A 187 27.14 -5.73 -0.50
C PRO A 187 28.45 -5.30 -1.20
N VAL A 188 28.42 -4.14 -1.87
CA VAL A 188 29.58 -3.63 -2.62
C VAL A 188 30.54 -2.95 -1.65
N PRO A 189 31.82 -3.34 -1.59
CA PRO A 189 32.80 -2.70 -0.74
C PRO A 189 32.97 -1.21 -1.08
N GLU A 190 33.26 -0.41 -0.06
CA GLU A 190 33.57 1.01 -0.22
C GLU A 190 34.72 1.20 -1.24
N GLY A 191 34.49 2.03 -2.27
CA GLY A 191 35.48 2.31 -3.30
C GLY A 191 35.43 1.40 -4.53
N SER A 192 34.42 0.52 -4.65
CA SER A 192 34.17 -0.18 -5.91
C SER A 192 33.62 0.77 -6.97
N PRO A 193 34.09 0.71 -8.23
CA PRO A 193 33.67 1.59 -9.32
C PRO A 193 32.21 1.37 -9.72
#